data_c5af39a10091c4c0438697617c261796
#
_entry.id   c5af39a10091c4c0438697617c261796
#
_cell.length_a   1.000
_cell.length_b   1.000
_cell.length_c   1.000
_cell.angle_alpha   90.00
_cell.angle_beta   90.00
_cell.angle_gamma   90.00
#
_symmetry.space_group_name_H-M   'P 1'
#
loop_
_entity.id
_entity.type
_entity.pdbx_description
1 polymer ?
#
loop_
_entity_poly.entity_id
_entity_poly.type
_entity_poly.pdbx_seq_one_letter_code
_entity_poly.pdbx_strand_id
1 'polypeptide(L)'
;MKNINAIYVKTFCLTAFTAAAAAGCRSYEASPIDWKAEARSGVTNVIRISSLEDAAELALVGNRELNAMRLKAGGSDKVAKATGWWEDPELDFDLMRIVNPSDNPFLGGGSIAFTIPLSGALALDEKAAEAYAEADAADIRAAESDVAAEARKSAIRLYALRRRGRMLVDWSRDERSERARRNVERLHDAGEVSATDLAGLRRRMHTLRHEIMENAKETTAAEIAFLRLLGLRPGCRIELSLADVKDAVKPSRNDDPLELVNHPKVAAALVRLGGTEHALHAEIRRQYPDLKLGPAYVNEEGLDRFGLVAGISIPLWNRNRKGIAEAEAARDGARLAAIDAWRTLVCDAAEARANLSQLLEHPPVPSSEREHTDRLADAGELTPLEYLAVRDEIMEFELADVDWRRDVALAVAELDRLKTDCK
;
A
#
# COMPACT_ATOMS: atom_id res chain seq x y z
N MET A 1 35.02 -43.89 -47.12
CA MET A 1 33.61 -43.72 -46.61
C MET A 1 33.46 -43.54 -45.10
N LYS A 2 34.51 -43.78 -44.27
CA LYS A 2 34.41 -43.57 -42.78
C LYS A 2 34.43 -42.08 -42.31
N ASN A 3 35.03 -41.19 -43.11
CA ASN A 3 35.17 -39.77 -42.68
C ASN A 3 33.91 -38.88 -42.94
N ILE A 4 33.01 -39.30 -43.81
CA ILE A 4 31.83 -38.51 -44.17
C ILE A 4 30.78 -38.57 -43.04
N ASN A 5 30.59 -39.74 -42.42
CA ASN A 5 29.62 -39.89 -41.32
C ASN A 5 30.00 -39.12 -40.06
N ALA A 6 31.32 -38.96 -39.78
CA ALA A 6 31.80 -38.21 -38.61
C ALA A 6 31.55 -36.67 -38.72
N ILE A 7 31.65 -36.14 -39.95
CA ILE A 7 31.38 -34.72 -40.21
C ILE A 7 29.89 -34.45 -40.10
N TYR A 8 29.02 -35.29 -40.64
CA TYR A 8 27.57 -35.12 -40.55
C TYR A 8 27.04 -35.19 -39.10
N VAL A 9 27.57 -36.12 -38.30
CA VAL A 9 27.20 -36.23 -36.87
C VAL A 9 27.68 -35.00 -36.08
N LYS A 10 28.89 -34.49 -36.31
CA LYS A 10 29.40 -33.27 -35.67
C LYS A 10 28.58 -32.03 -36.05
N THR A 11 28.22 -31.90 -37.34
CA THR A 11 27.41 -30.75 -37.81
C THR A 11 25.96 -30.82 -37.26
N PHE A 12 25.37 -32.02 -37.22
CA PHE A 12 24.03 -32.22 -36.69
C PHE A 12 23.93 -31.95 -35.19
N CYS A 13 24.92 -32.39 -34.39
CA CYS A 13 24.99 -32.08 -32.96
C CYS A 13 25.15 -30.58 -32.71
N LEU A 14 25.99 -29.89 -33.47
CA LEU A 14 26.21 -28.45 -33.32
C LEU A 14 24.96 -27.63 -33.69
N THR A 15 24.27 -27.99 -34.77
CA THR A 15 23.02 -27.33 -35.21
C THR A 15 21.86 -27.63 -34.26
N ALA A 16 21.74 -28.84 -33.73
CA ALA A 16 20.74 -29.19 -32.74
C ALA A 16 20.95 -28.44 -31.40
N PHE A 17 22.20 -28.28 -30.96
CA PHE A 17 22.55 -27.55 -29.75
C PHE A 17 22.28 -26.05 -29.91
N THR A 18 22.65 -25.43 -31.04
CA THR A 18 22.37 -24.02 -31.31
C THR A 18 20.87 -23.75 -31.45
N ALA A 19 20.10 -24.67 -32.02
CA ALA A 19 18.63 -24.54 -32.12
C ALA A 19 17.94 -24.67 -30.74
N ALA A 20 18.40 -25.58 -29.88
CA ALA A 20 17.88 -25.75 -28.53
C ALA A 20 18.21 -24.53 -27.63
N ALA A 21 19.42 -23.99 -27.73
CA ALA A 21 19.84 -22.79 -26.99
C ALA A 21 19.06 -21.53 -27.43
N ALA A 22 18.72 -21.42 -28.73
CA ALA A 22 17.98 -20.30 -29.28
C ALA A 22 16.46 -20.35 -28.93
N ALA A 23 15.89 -21.54 -28.75
CA ALA A 23 14.47 -21.72 -28.49
C ALA A 23 14.02 -21.28 -27.08
N GLY A 24 14.95 -21.15 -26.12
CA GLY A 24 14.68 -20.74 -24.75
C GLY A 24 14.91 -19.25 -24.45
N CYS A 25 15.54 -18.51 -25.36
CA CYS A 25 15.89 -17.11 -25.13
C CYS A 25 14.67 -16.18 -25.29
N ARG A 26 14.34 -15.47 -24.22
CA ARG A 26 13.29 -14.44 -24.23
C ARG A 26 13.86 -13.15 -24.83
N SER A 27 13.23 -12.61 -25.89
CA SER A 27 13.62 -11.32 -26.45
C SER A 27 13.09 -10.16 -25.58
N TYR A 28 13.87 -9.09 -25.52
CA TYR A 28 13.43 -7.85 -24.87
C TYR A 28 12.44 -7.12 -25.78
N GLU A 29 11.25 -6.81 -25.22
CA GLU A 29 10.27 -5.91 -25.82
C GLU A 29 10.15 -4.65 -24.97
N ALA A 30 10.36 -3.49 -25.58
CA ALA A 30 10.16 -2.22 -24.92
C ALA A 30 8.66 -1.97 -24.72
N SER A 31 8.27 -1.59 -23.50
CA SER A 31 6.89 -1.22 -23.15
C SER A 31 6.82 0.26 -22.77
N PRO A 32 6.83 1.19 -23.74
CA PRO A 32 6.73 2.62 -23.48
C PRO A 32 5.33 2.99 -22.97
N ILE A 33 5.26 4.02 -22.11
CA ILE A 33 4.00 4.55 -21.62
C ILE A 33 3.37 5.44 -22.69
N ASP A 34 2.15 5.13 -23.11
CA ASP A 34 1.35 6.03 -23.94
C ASP A 34 0.62 7.07 -23.07
N TRP A 35 1.29 8.20 -22.84
CA TRP A 35 0.75 9.32 -22.06
C TRP A 35 -0.55 9.90 -22.63
N LYS A 36 -0.83 9.76 -23.94
CA LYS A 36 -2.06 10.26 -24.56
C LYS A 36 -3.24 9.31 -24.27
N ALA A 37 -2.99 8.01 -24.29
CA ALA A 37 -3.97 7.01 -23.90
C ALA A 37 -4.27 7.12 -22.39
N GLU A 38 -3.22 7.22 -21.57
CA GLU A 38 -3.35 7.42 -20.13
C GLU A 38 -4.09 8.74 -19.83
N ALA A 39 -3.80 9.81 -20.59
CA ALA A 39 -4.53 11.07 -20.47
C ALA A 39 -6.03 10.97 -20.81
N ARG A 40 -6.49 10.00 -21.54
CA ARG A 40 -7.91 9.79 -21.91
C ARG A 40 -8.61 8.74 -21.05
N SER A 41 -7.86 7.86 -20.37
CA SER A 41 -8.42 6.82 -19.51
C SER A 41 -9.08 7.42 -18.27
N GLY A 42 -10.11 6.80 -17.74
CA GLY A 42 -10.68 7.11 -16.42
C GLY A 42 -11.54 8.38 -16.32
N VAL A 43 -12.08 8.90 -17.42
CA VAL A 43 -13.06 10.01 -17.37
C VAL A 43 -14.46 9.44 -17.11
N THR A 44 -14.83 9.33 -15.85
CA THR A 44 -16.20 9.09 -15.42
C THR A 44 -16.80 10.41 -14.95
N ASN A 45 -17.92 10.85 -15.50
CA ASN A 45 -18.44 12.18 -15.23
C ASN A 45 -19.05 12.33 -13.82
N VAL A 46 -19.71 11.30 -13.30
CA VAL A 46 -20.36 11.31 -11.97
C VAL A 46 -20.23 9.94 -11.32
N ILE A 47 -19.79 9.94 -10.06
CA ILE A 47 -19.69 8.75 -9.22
C ILE A 47 -20.62 8.91 -8.04
N ARG A 48 -21.50 7.94 -7.82
CA ARG A 48 -22.42 7.89 -6.69
C ARG A 48 -21.90 6.93 -5.65
N ILE A 49 -21.83 7.41 -4.41
CA ILE A 49 -21.40 6.66 -3.24
C ILE A 49 -22.53 6.76 -2.23
N SER A 50 -23.18 5.64 -1.96
CA SER A 50 -24.38 5.55 -1.12
C SER A 50 -24.04 5.03 0.28
N SER A 51 -22.93 4.32 0.44
CA SER A 51 -22.46 3.74 1.70
C SER A 51 -20.94 3.90 1.86
N LEU A 52 -20.43 3.65 3.06
CA LEU A 52 -19.00 3.60 3.32
C LEU A 52 -18.34 2.39 2.63
N GLU A 53 -19.10 1.30 2.45
CA GLU A 53 -18.63 0.11 1.75
C GLU A 53 -18.46 0.38 0.24
N ASP A 54 -19.38 1.13 -0.40
CA ASP A 54 -19.20 1.53 -1.81
C ASP A 54 -17.89 2.30 -2.01
N ALA A 55 -17.54 3.16 -1.04
CA ALA A 55 -16.28 3.91 -1.08
C ALA A 55 -15.06 2.96 -0.98
N ALA A 56 -15.13 1.97 -0.10
CA ALA A 56 -14.08 0.98 0.09
C ALA A 56 -13.92 0.10 -1.17
N GLU A 57 -15.00 -0.43 -1.72
CA GLU A 57 -14.99 -1.27 -2.92
C GLU A 57 -14.39 -0.54 -4.13
N LEU A 58 -14.81 0.72 -4.35
CA LEU A 58 -14.25 1.54 -5.42
C LEU A 58 -12.75 1.78 -5.26
N ALA A 59 -12.28 2.01 -4.02
CA ALA A 59 -10.87 2.20 -3.72
C ALA A 59 -10.07 0.91 -3.96
N LEU A 60 -10.58 -0.24 -3.53
CA LEU A 60 -9.92 -1.54 -3.72
C LEU A 60 -9.71 -1.90 -5.19
N VAL A 61 -10.62 -1.47 -6.07
CA VAL A 61 -10.50 -1.70 -7.52
C VAL A 61 -9.63 -0.63 -8.18
N GLY A 62 -9.81 0.64 -7.79
CA GLY A 62 -9.21 1.77 -8.49
C GLY A 62 -7.86 2.22 -7.98
N ASN A 63 -7.48 1.88 -6.74
CA ASN A 63 -6.25 2.37 -6.13
C ASN A 63 -5.00 1.89 -6.89
N ARG A 64 -4.22 2.86 -7.39
CA ARG A 64 -3.06 2.57 -8.25
C ARG A 64 -1.90 1.94 -7.50
N GLU A 65 -1.70 2.33 -6.25
CA GLU A 65 -0.63 1.80 -5.40
C GLU A 65 -0.90 0.33 -5.06
N LEU A 66 -2.13 0.01 -4.67
CA LEU A 66 -2.57 -1.36 -4.42
C LEU A 66 -2.44 -2.23 -5.68
N ASN A 67 -2.81 -1.72 -6.85
CA ASN A 67 -2.67 -2.43 -8.11
C ASN A 67 -1.18 -2.65 -8.47
N ALA A 68 -0.28 -1.70 -8.17
CA ALA A 68 1.15 -1.89 -8.33
C ALA A 68 1.70 -2.97 -7.39
N MET A 69 1.22 -3.03 -6.13
CA MET A 69 1.58 -4.10 -5.19
C MET A 69 1.13 -5.48 -5.68
N ARG A 70 -0.09 -5.59 -6.21
CA ARG A 70 -0.62 -6.83 -6.80
C ARG A 70 0.23 -7.32 -7.98
N LEU A 71 0.66 -6.41 -8.85
CA LEU A 71 1.56 -6.74 -9.96
C LEU A 71 2.93 -7.20 -9.46
N LYS A 72 3.49 -6.56 -8.44
CA LYS A 72 4.75 -6.94 -7.82
C LYS A 72 4.68 -8.35 -7.20
N ALA A 73 3.65 -8.65 -6.43
CA ALA A 73 3.45 -9.96 -5.84
C ALA A 73 3.28 -11.07 -6.90
N GLY A 74 2.61 -10.78 -8.02
CA GLY A 74 2.60 -11.69 -9.18
C GLY A 74 3.99 -11.92 -9.78
N GLY A 75 4.92 -10.97 -9.60
CA GLY A 75 6.35 -11.12 -9.91
C GLY A 75 7.04 -12.06 -8.93
N SER A 76 6.82 -11.88 -7.62
CA SER A 76 7.40 -12.73 -6.56
C SER A 76 6.99 -14.21 -6.71
N ASP A 77 5.74 -14.49 -7.05
CA ASP A 77 5.27 -15.85 -7.36
C ASP A 77 6.03 -16.49 -8.54
N LYS A 78 6.31 -15.69 -9.59
CA LYS A 78 7.14 -16.18 -10.71
C LYS A 78 8.59 -16.44 -10.31
N VAL A 79 9.15 -15.61 -9.43
CA VAL A 79 10.49 -15.80 -8.88
C VAL A 79 10.52 -17.08 -8.04
N ALA A 80 9.54 -17.31 -7.16
CA ALA A 80 9.45 -18.53 -6.37
C ALA A 80 9.44 -19.78 -7.25
N LYS A 81 8.63 -19.80 -8.31
CA LYS A 81 8.57 -20.91 -9.29
C LYS A 81 9.84 -21.10 -10.12
N ALA A 82 10.68 -20.07 -10.22
CA ALA A 82 11.97 -20.13 -10.92
C ALA A 82 13.15 -20.38 -9.99
N THR A 83 12.93 -20.48 -8.68
CA THR A 83 13.96 -20.77 -7.68
C THR A 83 14.06 -22.29 -7.44
N GLY A 84 15.20 -22.77 -7.01
CA GLY A 84 15.41 -24.19 -6.66
C GLY A 84 15.86 -25.08 -7.82
N TRP A 85 16.08 -24.52 -9.00
CA TRP A 85 16.62 -25.26 -10.15
C TRP A 85 18.13 -25.45 -10.03
N TRP A 86 18.61 -26.54 -10.61
CA TRP A 86 20.05 -26.79 -10.73
C TRP A 86 20.70 -25.74 -11.62
N GLU A 87 21.99 -25.50 -11.36
CA GLU A 87 22.81 -24.65 -12.23
C GLU A 87 22.91 -25.27 -13.63
N ASP A 88 23.00 -24.42 -14.64
CA ASP A 88 23.21 -24.88 -16.01
C ASP A 88 24.56 -25.61 -16.13
N PRO A 89 24.62 -26.64 -16.99
CA PRO A 89 25.90 -27.35 -17.20
C PRO A 89 26.96 -26.42 -17.80
N GLU A 90 28.16 -26.50 -17.25
CA GLU A 90 29.34 -25.79 -17.77
C GLU A 90 29.90 -26.57 -18.95
N LEU A 91 30.20 -25.88 -20.04
CA LEU A 91 30.86 -26.46 -21.23
C LEU A 91 32.23 -25.84 -21.40
N ASP A 92 33.26 -26.62 -21.15
CA ASP A 92 34.65 -26.20 -21.26
C ASP A 92 35.29 -26.72 -22.56
N PHE A 93 36.06 -25.87 -23.19
CA PHE A 93 36.85 -26.21 -24.36
C PHE A 93 38.30 -25.82 -24.16
N ASP A 94 39.21 -26.81 -24.33
CA ASP A 94 40.64 -26.61 -24.27
C ASP A 94 41.24 -26.77 -25.67
N LEU A 95 41.98 -25.77 -26.13
CA LEU A 95 42.79 -25.85 -27.35
C LEU A 95 44.18 -25.34 -27.05
N MET A 96 45.13 -26.23 -27.07
CA MET A 96 46.54 -25.93 -26.83
C MET A 96 47.39 -26.26 -28.03
N ARG A 97 48.47 -25.50 -28.24
CA ARG A 97 49.47 -25.76 -29.27
C ARG A 97 50.76 -26.23 -28.61
N ILE A 98 51.25 -27.40 -29.04
CA ILE A 98 52.55 -27.92 -28.63
C ILE A 98 53.65 -27.12 -29.34
N VAL A 99 54.60 -26.55 -28.59
CA VAL A 99 55.63 -25.66 -29.12
C VAL A 99 56.83 -26.47 -29.65
N ASN A 100 57.01 -27.70 -29.14
CA ASN A 100 58.01 -28.58 -29.62
C ASN A 100 57.56 -29.34 -30.89
N PRO A 101 58.43 -29.63 -31.87
CA PRO A 101 58.03 -30.30 -33.08
C PRO A 101 57.47 -31.70 -32.76
N SER A 102 56.22 -31.91 -33.08
CA SER A 102 55.52 -33.18 -33.06
C SER A 102 54.67 -33.29 -34.33
N ASP A 103 54.33 -34.52 -34.74
CA ASP A 103 53.53 -34.80 -35.93
C ASP A 103 52.11 -34.23 -35.85
N ASN A 104 51.60 -34.00 -34.62
CA ASN A 104 50.35 -33.31 -34.38
C ASN A 104 50.55 -32.21 -33.34
N PRO A 105 50.67 -30.92 -33.77
CA PRO A 105 51.00 -29.81 -32.87
C PRO A 105 49.82 -29.32 -32.05
N PHE A 106 48.62 -29.85 -32.19
CA PHE A 106 47.43 -29.40 -31.50
C PHE A 106 46.91 -30.45 -30.51
N LEU A 107 46.66 -30.00 -29.30
CA LEU A 107 45.93 -30.71 -28.26
C LEU A 107 44.57 -30.04 -28.13
N GLY A 108 43.49 -30.78 -28.29
CA GLY A 108 42.15 -30.27 -28.17
C GLY A 108 41.32 -31.15 -27.24
N GLY A 109 40.54 -30.51 -26.42
CA GLY A 109 39.61 -31.21 -25.49
C GLY A 109 38.34 -30.43 -25.25
N GLY A 110 37.41 -31.07 -24.59
CA GLY A 110 36.21 -30.42 -24.07
C GLY A 110 35.57 -31.30 -23.00
N SER A 111 34.88 -30.64 -22.07
CA SER A 111 34.12 -31.33 -21.05
C SER A 111 32.74 -30.66 -20.85
N ILE A 112 31.77 -31.42 -20.40
CA ILE A 112 30.49 -30.93 -19.92
C ILE A 112 30.42 -31.30 -18.44
N ALA A 113 30.38 -30.31 -17.56
CA ALA A 113 30.29 -30.52 -16.12
C ALA A 113 28.94 -30.13 -15.57
N PHE A 114 28.31 -31.00 -14.82
CA PHE A 114 27.09 -30.78 -14.08
C PHE A 114 27.42 -30.53 -12.61
N THR A 115 26.92 -29.43 -12.04
CA THR A 115 27.04 -29.15 -10.61
C THR A 115 25.89 -29.84 -9.86
N ILE A 116 26.23 -30.86 -9.06
CA ILE A 116 25.28 -31.62 -8.24
C ILE A 116 25.28 -31.00 -6.83
N PRO A 117 24.22 -30.30 -6.41
CA PRO A 117 24.18 -29.68 -5.10
C PRO A 117 23.94 -30.73 -4.01
N LEU A 118 25.02 -31.09 -3.27
CA LEU A 118 24.94 -32.06 -2.17
C LEU A 118 24.42 -31.41 -0.86
N SER A 119 24.45 -30.08 -0.78
CA SER A 119 24.10 -29.32 0.42
C SER A 119 22.61 -29.37 0.77
N GLY A 120 21.75 -29.61 -0.22
CA GLY A 120 20.28 -29.46 -0.07
C GLY A 120 19.83 -28.00 0.11
N ALA A 121 20.71 -27.02 -0.17
CA ALA A 121 20.39 -25.60 -0.05
C ALA A 121 19.29 -25.17 -1.03
N LEU A 122 19.28 -25.73 -2.25
CA LEU A 122 18.27 -25.37 -3.28
C LEU A 122 16.81 -25.56 -2.82
N ALA A 123 16.52 -26.66 -2.13
CA ALA A 123 15.18 -26.92 -1.60
C ALA A 123 14.81 -25.93 -0.47
N LEU A 124 15.78 -25.37 0.22
CA LEU A 124 15.56 -24.34 1.24
C LEU A 124 15.42 -22.96 0.61
N ASP A 125 16.13 -22.67 -0.46
CA ASP A 125 15.96 -21.46 -1.26
C ASP A 125 14.56 -21.40 -1.89
N GLU A 126 14.07 -22.53 -2.42
CA GLU A 126 12.70 -22.67 -2.92
C GLU A 126 11.67 -22.34 -1.83
N LYS A 127 11.81 -22.96 -0.65
CA LYS A 127 10.92 -22.66 0.51
C LYS A 127 11.02 -21.21 0.98
N ALA A 128 12.21 -20.62 0.96
CA ALA A 128 12.37 -19.21 1.30
C ALA A 128 11.65 -18.31 0.29
N ALA A 129 11.81 -18.59 -1.01
CA ALA A 129 11.18 -17.84 -2.08
C ALA A 129 9.63 -17.99 -2.06
N GLU A 130 9.12 -19.19 -1.77
CA GLU A 130 7.70 -19.45 -1.57
C GLU A 130 7.16 -18.65 -0.38
N ALA A 131 7.85 -18.66 0.76
CA ALA A 131 7.49 -17.90 1.95
C ALA A 131 7.49 -16.37 1.69
N TYR A 132 8.46 -15.86 0.91
CA TYR A 132 8.46 -14.45 0.52
C TYR A 132 7.30 -14.11 -0.41
N ALA A 133 6.94 -14.97 -1.36
CA ALA A 133 5.77 -14.76 -2.21
C ALA A 133 4.46 -14.79 -1.40
N GLU A 134 4.34 -15.68 -0.41
CA GLU A 134 3.22 -15.73 0.52
C GLU A 134 3.16 -14.47 1.40
N ALA A 135 4.32 -13.97 1.88
CA ALA A 135 4.40 -12.73 2.63
C ALA A 135 3.94 -11.53 1.78
N ASP A 136 4.36 -11.44 0.52
CA ASP A 136 3.90 -10.39 -0.39
C ASP A 136 2.39 -10.47 -0.65
N ALA A 137 1.80 -11.67 -0.71
CA ALA A 137 0.36 -11.86 -0.80
C ALA A 137 -0.37 -11.44 0.49
N ALA A 138 0.24 -11.68 1.64
CA ALA A 138 -0.30 -11.22 2.92
C ALA A 138 -0.19 -9.69 3.10
N ASP A 139 0.89 -9.09 2.61
CA ASP A 139 1.04 -7.63 2.55
C ASP A 139 -0.05 -6.96 1.69
N ILE A 140 -0.47 -7.60 0.59
CA ILE A 140 -1.62 -7.11 -0.20
C ILE A 140 -2.88 -7.09 0.64
N ARG A 141 -3.20 -8.16 1.37
CA ARG A 141 -4.38 -8.20 2.25
C ARG A 141 -4.35 -7.10 3.32
N ALA A 142 -3.17 -6.84 3.89
CA ALA A 142 -2.97 -5.74 4.82
C ALA A 142 -3.19 -4.37 4.17
N ALA A 143 -2.64 -4.17 2.97
CA ALA A 143 -2.82 -2.94 2.20
C ALA A 143 -4.29 -2.75 1.73
N GLU A 144 -4.99 -3.82 1.39
CA GLU A 144 -6.43 -3.80 1.07
C GLU A 144 -7.25 -3.30 2.26
N SER A 145 -6.96 -3.79 3.46
CA SER A 145 -7.60 -3.32 4.70
C SER A 145 -7.33 -1.83 4.95
N ASP A 146 -6.07 -1.40 4.80
CA ASP A 146 -5.70 0.01 4.99
C ASP A 146 -6.35 0.94 3.94
N VAL A 147 -6.37 0.55 2.67
CA VAL A 147 -6.99 1.31 1.59
C VAL A 147 -8.50 1.41 1.78
N ALA A 148 -9.16 0.33 2.16
CA ALA A 148 -10.59 0.31 2.46
C ALA A 148 -10.93 1.23 3.64
N ALA A 149 -10.15 1.17 4.73
CA ALA A 149 -10.32 2.03 5.89
C ALA A 149 -10.11 3.52 5.54
N GLU A 150 -9.05 3.84 4.78
CA GLU A 150 -8.79 5.23 4.39
C GLU A 150 -9.87 5.77 3.42
N ALA A 151 -10.45 4.90 2.58
CA ALA A 151 -11.57 5.27 1.72
C ALA A 151 -12.82 5.63 2.55
N ARG A 152 -13.16 4.81 3.56
CA ARG A 152 -14.25 5.12 4.50
C ARG A 152 -14.00 6.43 5.25
N LYS A 153 -12.81 6.65 5.79
CA LYS A 153 -12.43 7.89 6.48
C LYS A 153 -12.50 9.11 5.57
N SER A 154 -12.01 8.99 4.33
CA SER A 154 -12.05 10.07 3.34
C SER A 154 -13.50 10.42 2.95
N ALA A 155 -14.37 9.43 2.81
CA ALA A 155 -15.79 9.65 2.56
C ALA A 155 -16.48 10.37 3.74
N ILE A 156 -16.19 9.97 4.99
CA ILE A 156 -16.70 10.61 6.22
C ILE A 156 -16.23 12.08 6.27
N ARG A 157 -14.93 12.34 6.07
CA ARG A 157 -14.37 13.71 6.07
C ARG A 157 -15.02 14.59 5.02
N LEU A 158 -15.13 14.09 3.78
CA LEU A 158 -15.74 14.86 2.69
C LEU A 158 -17.23 15.13 2.94
N TYR A 159 -17.96 14.16 3.47
CA TYR A 159 -19.37 14.33 3.84
C TYR A 159 -19.54 15.39 4.91
N ALA A 160 -18.74 15.35 5.97
CA ALA A 160 -18.80 16.33 7.06
C ALA A 160 -18.45 17.74 6.58
N LEU A 161 -17.38 17.90 5.79
CA LEU A 161 -16.99 19.18 5.21
C LEU A 161 -18.09 19.78 4.32
N ARG A 162 -18.72 18.95 3.47
CA ARG A 162 -19.84 19.40 2.64
C ARG A 162 -21.06 19.78 3.47
N ARG A 163 -21.35 19.05 4.56
CA ARG A 163 -22.43 19.39 5.48
C ARG A 163 -22.15 20.70 6.20
N ARG A 164 -20.93 20.85 6.75
CA ARG A 164 -20.46 22.09 7.40
C ARG A 164 -20.57 23.29 6.45
N GLY A 165 -20.11 23.15 5.22
CA GLY A 165 -20.16 24.22 4.21
C GLY A 165 -21.59 24.62 3.84
N ARG A 166 -22.51 23.67 3.73
CA ARG A 166 -23.93 24.00 3.52
C ARG A 166 -24.48 24.80 4.68
N MET A 167 -24.24 24.38 5.91
CA MET A 167 -24.71 25.09 7.10
C MET A 167 -24.16 26.52 7.15
N LEU A 168 -22.88 26.74 6.94
CA LEU A 168 -22.26 28.07 6.91
C LEU A 168 -22.89 28.96 5.83
N VAL A 169 -23.14 28.43 4.63
CA VAL A 169 -23.81 29.18 3.56
C VAL A 169 -25.26 29.49 3.90
N ASP A 170 -26.01 28.52 4.43
CA ASP A 170 -27.42 28.71 4.83
C ASP A 170 -27.53 29.78 5.93
N TRP A 171 -26.62 29.75 6.93
CA TRP A 171 -26.55 30.78 7.96
C TRP A 171 -26.20 32.17 7.39
N SER A 172 -25.28 32.23 6.41
CA SER A 172 -24.90 33.50 5.78
C SER A 172 -26.06 34.15 5.01
N ARG A 173 -27.01 33.33 4.53
CA ARG A 173 -28.15 33.72 3.71
C ARG A 173 -29.48 33.77 4.49
N ASP A 174 -29.47 33.52 5.79
CA ASP A 174 -30.67 33.51 6.61
C ASP A 174 -31.35 34.88 6.61
N GLU A 175 -32.59 34.92 6.12
CA GLU A 175 -33.34 36.18 5.92
C GLU A 175 -33.60 36.93 7.22
N ARG A 176 -33.81 36.21 8.34
CA ARG A 176 -34.07 36.86 9.65
C ARG A 176 -32.78 37.53 10.15
N SER A 177 -31.66 36.86 10.08
CA SER A 177 -30.36 37.43 10.42
C SER A 177 -30.01 38.61 9.52
N GLU A 178 -30.35 38.56 8.24
CA GLU A 178 -30.12 39.66 7.30
C GLU A 178 -31.01 40.87 7.64
N ARG A 179 -32.27 40.66 8.02
CA ARG A 179 -33.16 41.71 8.51
C ARG A 179 -32.67 42.34 9.81
N ALA A 180 -32.19 41.49 10.75
CA ALA A 180 -31.62 41.97 12.01
C ALA A 180 -30.37 42.84 11.77
N ARG A 181 -29.49 42.43 10.86
CA ARG A 181 -28.27 43.20 10.47
C ARG A 181 -28.66 44.57 9.90
N ARG A 182 -29.61 44.64 8.97
CA ARG A 182 -30.09 45.90 8.44
C ARG A 182 -30.78 46.81 9.50
N ASN A 183 -31.41 46.20 10.51
CA ASN A 183 -31.97 46.95 11.63
C ASN A 183 -30.86 47.53 12.51
N VAL A 184 -29.80 46.78 12.81
CA VAL A 184 -28.64 47.30 13.56
C VAL A 184 -27.99 48.49 12.84
N GLU A 185 -27.83 48.45 11.51
CA GLU A 185 -27.30 49.58 10.72
C GLU A 185 -28.19 50.78 10.81
N ARG A 186 -29.55 50.64 10.70
CA ARG A 186 -30.49 51.74 10.86
C ARG A 186 -30.47 52.32 12.27
N LEU A 187 -30.41 51.52 13.31
CA LEU A 187 -30.32 51.97 14.69
C LEU A 187 -29.00 52.70 14.96
N HIS A 188 -27.90 52.29 14.31
CA HIS A 188 -26.65 53.02 14.38
C HIS A 188 -26.76 54.42 13.73
N ASP A 189 -27.37 54.49 12.56
CA ASP A 189 -27.59 55.79 11.85
C ASP A 189 -28.51 56.73 12.67
N ALA A 190 -29.39 56.14 13.46
CA ALA A 190 -30.23 56.89 14.41
C ALA A 190 -29.52 57.23 15.74
N GLY A 191 -28.29 56.76 15.96
CA GLY A 191 -27.51 57.00 17.19
C GLY A 191 -27.87 56.09 18.36
N GLU A 192 -28.70 55.05 18.16
CA GLU A 192 -29.14 54.11 19.20
C GLU A 192 -28.19 52.93 19.40
N VAL A 193 -27.33 52.61 18.40
CA VAL A 193 -26.31 51.59 18.47
C VAL A 193 -24.92 52.21 18.34
N SER A 194 -23.97 51.78 19.16
CA SER A 194 -22.62 52.32 19.17
C SER A 194 -21.81 51.93 17.92
N ALA A 195 -20.86 52.77 17.55
CA ALA A 195 -19.91 52.43 16.45
C ALA A 195 -19.09 51.17 16.77
N THR A 196 -18.86 50.89 18.06
CA THR A 196 -18.15 49.71 18.53
C THR A 196 -18.96 48.42 18.23
N ASP A 197 -20.25 48.43 18.48
CA ASP A 197 -21.14 47.29 18.26
C ASP A 197 -21.31 47.02 16.76
N LEU A 198 -21.49 48.06 15.94
CA LEU A 198 -21.53 47.91 14.49
C LEU A 198 -20.19 47.37 13.94
N ALA A 199 -19.04 47.84 14.46
CA ALA A 199 -17.75 47.32 14.07
C ALA A 199 -17.57 45.84 14.51
N GLY A 200 -18.13 45.44 15.67
CA GLY A 200 -18.19 44.05 16.12
C GLY A 200 -18.96 43.16 15.14
N LEU A 201 -20.18 43.61 14.76
CA LEU A 201 -21.02 42.90 13.78
C LEU A 201 -20.30 42.74 12.41
N ARG A 202 -19.67 43.80 11.91
CA ARG A 202 -18.90 43.75 10.66
C ARG A 202 -17.72 42.78 10.73
N ARG A 203 -17.00 42.72 11.84
CA ARG A 203 -15.95 41.75 12.07
C ARG A 203 -16.51 40.33 12.04
N ARG A 204 -17.62 40.06 12.72
CA ARG A 204 -18.24 38.72 12.73
C ARG A 204 -18.63 38.27 11.30
N MET A 205 -19.20 39.17 10.52
CA MET A 205 -19.53 38.92 9.11
C MET A 205 -18.32 38.65 8.26
N HIS A 206 -17.20 39.31 8.51
CA HIS A 206 -15.93 39.04 7.84
C HIS A 206 -15.39 37.65 8.23
N THR A 207 -15.45 37.29 9.52
CA THR A 207 -15.04 35.96 10.01
C THR A 207 -15.88 34.86 9.35
N LEU A 208 -17.22 35.01 9.31
CA LEU A 208 -18.08 34.01 8.65
C LEU A 208 -17.75 33.82 7.17
N ARG A 209 -17.46 34.91 6.44
CA ARG A 209 -17.04 34.83 5.03
C ARG A 209 -15.72 34.09 4.89
N HIS A 210 -14.78 34.32 5.80
CA HIS A 210 -13.49 33.63 5.85
C HIS A 210 -13.70 32.14 6.13
N GLU A 211 -14.54 31.77 7.09
CA GLU A 211 -14.87 30.38 7.42
C GLU A 211 -15.49 29.64 6.21
N ILE A 212 -16.42 30.29 5.48
CA ILE A 212 -16.98 29.72 4.25
C ILE A 212 -15.89 29.45 3.21
N MET A 213 -14.96 30.40 3.02
CA MET A 213 -13.87 30.27 2.05
C MET A 213 -12.91 29.16 2.45
N GLU A 214 -12.50 29.09 3.71
CA GLU A 214 -11.59 28.04 4.20
C GLU A 214 -12.25 26.66 4.11
N ASN A 215 -13.52 26.52 4.52
CA ASN A 215 -14.25 25.26 4.35
C ASN A 215 -14.37 24.83 2.87
N ALA A 216 -14.54 25.78 1.95
CA ALA A 216 -14.57 25.47 0.52
C ALA A 216 -13.22 24.97 0.01
N LYS A 217 -12.12 25.55 0.46
CA LYS A 217 -10.75 25.07 0.14
C LYS A 217 -10.51 23.67 0.69
N GLU A 218 -10.84 23.44 1.96
CA GLU A 218 -10.69 22.13 2.60
C GLU A 218 -11.54 21.06 1.89
N THR A 219 -12.78 21.40 1.53
CA THR A 219 -13.67 20.51 0.77
C THR A 219 -13.07 20.13 -0.57
N THR A 220 -12.51 21.10 -1.31
CA THR A 220 -11.87 20.85 -2.60
C THR A 220 -10.62 19.98 -2.44
N ALA A 221 -9.80 20.26 -1.42
CA ALA A 221 -8.61 19.47 -1.13
C ALA A 221 -8.98 18.02 -0.75
N ALA A 222 -9.98 17.84 0.11
CA ALA A 222 -10.49 16.53 0.51
C ALA A 222 -11.08 15.74 -0.68
N GLU A 223 -11.81 16.42 -1.58
CA GLU A 223 -12.35 15.79 -2.79
C GLU A 223 -11.25 15.31 -3.73
N ILE A 224 -10.21 16.13 -3.97
CA ILE A 224 -9.06 15.75 -4.81
C ILE A 224 -8.29 14.59 -4.16
N ALA A 225 -8.07 14.62 -2.85
CA ALA A 225 -7.41 13.53 -2.12
C ALA A 225 -8.21 12.22 -2.23
N PHE A 226 -9.52 12.29 -2.09
CA PHE A 226 -10.39 11.13 -2.22
C PHE A 226 -10.41 10.59 -3.66
N LEU A 227 -10.50 11.44 -4.68
CA LEU A 227 -10.37 11.02 -6.09
C LEU A 227 -9.05 10.31 -6.36
N ARG A 228 -7.93 10.79 -5.78
CA ARG A 228 -6.63 10.14 -5.88
C ARG A 228 -6.66 8.73 -5.27
N LEU A 229 -7.25 8.59 -4.09
CA LEU A 229 -7.37 7.31 -3.39
C LEU A 229 -8.17 6.30 -4.21
N LEU A 230 -9.25 6.76 -4.85
CA LEU A 230 -10.07 5.96 -5.78
C LEU A 230 -9.40 5.71 -7.14
N GLY A 231 -8.18 6.20 -7.38
CA GLY A 231 -7.49 6.08 -8.66
C GLY A 231 -8.11 6.90 -9.79
N LEU A 232 -8.96 7.87 -9.45
CA LEU A 232 -9.72 8.69 -10.38
C LEU A 232 -9.03 10.04 -10.63
N ARG A 233 -9.46 10.73 -11.68
CA ARG A 233 -8.89 12.02 -12.07
C ARG A 233 -9.59 13.20 -11.41
N PRO A 234 -8.87 14.30 -11.21
CA PRO A 234 -9.49 15.59 -10.93
C PRO A 234 -10.48 15.93 -12.06
N GLY A 235 -11.71 16.33 -11.67
CA GLY A 235 -12.80 16.64 -12.60
C GLY A 235 -13.94 15.62 -12.61
N CYS A 236 -13.77 14.45 -12.03
CA CYS A 236 -14.88 13.56 -11.69
C CYS A 236 -15.72 14.17 -10.55
N ARG A 237 -17.02 14.16 -10.69
CA ARG A 237 -17.94 14.63 -9.64
C ARG A 237 -18.34 13.48 -8.73
N ILE A 238 -18.15 13.67 -7.41
CA ILE A 238 -18.57 12.70 -6.40
C ILE A 238 -19.92 13.13 -5.80
N GLU A 239 -20.94 12.29 -5.92
CA GLU A 239 -22.22 12.42 -5.22
C GLU A 239 -22.20 11.49 -4.01
N LEU A 240 -22.16 12.07 -2.80
CA LEU A 240 -22.18 11.36 -1.52
C LEU A 240 -23.58 11.44 -0.92
N SER A 241 -24.17 10.28 -0.61
CA SER A 241 -25.43 10.14 0.10
C SER A 241 -25.28 9.11 1.23
N LEU A 242 -24.51 9.46 2.26
CA LEU A 242 -24.25 8.58 3.40
C LEU A 242 -25.41 8.67 4.40
N ALA A 243 -26.23 7.62 4.46
CA ALA A 243 -27.29 7.49 5.47
C ALA A 243 -26.76 6.97 6.82
N ASP A 244 -25.70 6.16 6.79
CA ASP A 244 -25.24 5.32 7.90
C ASP A 244 -24.33 6.02 8.92
N VAL A 245 -23.87 7.24 8.63
CA VAL A 245 -22.99 8.00 9.55
C VAL A 245 -23.74 8.45 10.83
N LYS A 246 -25.08 8.34 10.84
CA LYS A 246 -25.89 8.80 11.96
C LYS A 246 -25.92 7.85 13.16
N ASP A 247 -25.74 6.53 12.97
CA ASP A 247 -26.01 5.50 13.99
C ASP A 247 -24.85 4.55 14.30
N ALA A 248 -23.67 4.81 13.77
CA ALA A 248 -22.52 3.89 13.84
C ALA A 248 -21.74 4.00 15.16
N VAL A 249 -22.40 3.89 16.31
CA VAL A 249 -21.68 3.91 17.59
C VAL A 249 -22.07 2.73 18.45
N LYS A 250 -21.44 1.56 18.20
CA LYS A 250 -21.27 0.55 19.23
C LYS A 250 -19.81 0.10 19.22
N PRO A 251 -18.99 0.54 20.19
CA PRO A 251 -17.63 0.03 20.30
C PRO A 251 -17.70 -1.50 20.51
N SER A 252 -17.03 -2.24 19.63
CA SER A 252 -16.79 -3.66 19.85
C SER A 252 -15.88 -3.82 21.07
N ARG A 253 -16.27 -4.66 22.00
CA ARG A 253 -15.66 -4.81 23.32
C ARG A 253 -14.62 -5.94 23.31
N ASN A 254 -13.73 -5.99 22.31
CA ASN A 254 -12.68 -6.99 22.31
C ASN A 254 -11.33 -6.32 22.65
N ASP A 255 -10.87 -6.58 23.88
CA ASP A 255 -9.73 -5.86 24.48
C ASP A 255 -8.47 -6.74 24.56
N ASP A 256 -8.45 -7.93 23.95
CA ASP A 256 -7.29 -8.82 24.01
C ASP A 256 -6.24 -8.41 22.96
N PRO A 257 -5.05 -7.87 23.37
CA PRO A 257 -3.97 -7.59 22.45
C PRO A 257 -3.49 -8.81 21.65
N LEU A 258 -3.73 -10.03 22.16
CA LEU A 258 -3.33 -11.26 21.47
C LEU A 258 -4.15 -11.53 20.20
N GLU A 259 -5.37 -11.01 20.10
CA GLU A 259 -6.15 -11.14 18.86
C GLU A 259 -5.51 -10.41 17.69
N LEU A 260 -4.80 -9.31 17.96
CA LEU A 260 -4.08 -8.54 16.93
C LEU A 260 -2.89 -9.30 16.31
N VAL A 261 -2.47 -10.43 16.89
CA VAL A 261 -1.47 -11.30 16.27
C VAL A 261 -1.99 -11.87 14.94
N ASN A 262 -3.30 -12.07 14.82
CA ASN A 262 -3.94 -12.58 13.61
C ASN A 262 -4.21 -11.48 12.56
N HIS A 263 -3.89 -10.22 12.87
CA HIS A 263 -4.07 -9.13 11.93
C HIS A 263 -3.18 -9.32 10.69
N PRO A 264 -3.67 -9.02 9.45
CA PRO A 264 -2.93 -9.26 8.21
C PRO A 264 -1.50 -8.69 8.19
N LYS A 265 -1.26 -7.53 8.79
CA LYS A 265 0.09 -6.92 8.91
C LYS A 265 1.05 -7.79 9.73
N VAL A 266 0.60 -8.33 10.84
CA VAL A 266 1.43 -9.20 11.70
C VAL A 266 1.62 -10.55 11.03
N ALA A 267 0.57 -11.11 10.44
CA ALA A 267 0.63 -12.36 9.69
C ALA A 267 1.65 -12.28 8.55
N ALA A 268 1.66 -11.19 7.76
CA ALA A 268 2.64 -10.96 6.70
C ALA A 268 4.08 -10.92 7.25
N ALA A 269 4.29 -10.20 8.35
CA ALA A 269 5.60 -10.12 8.98
C ALA A 269 6.08 -11.47 9.54
N LEU A 270 5.19 -12.29 10.09
CA LEU A 270 5.51 -13.64 10.58
C LEU A 270 5.85 -14.60 9.44
N VAL A 271 5.13 -14.56 8.32
CA VAL A 271 5.44 -15.36 7.13
C VAL A 271 6.80 -14.94 6.56
N ARG A 272 7.09 -13.64 6.52
CA ARG A 272 8.41 -13.12 6.09
C ARG A 272 9.54 -13.56 7.01
N LEU A 273 9.32 -13.60 8.32
CA LEU A 273 10.26 -14.17 9.29
C LEU A 273 10.53 -15.66 8.96
N GLY A 274 9.49 -16.45 8.68
CA GLY A 274 9.65 -17.83 8.22
C GLY A 274 10.52 -17.94 6.97
N GLY A 275 10.36 -17.05 6.00
CA GLY A 275 11.21 -16.99 4.81
C GLY A 275 12.68 -16.73 5.15
N THR A 276 12.97 -15.80 6.08
CA THR A 276 14.34 -15.52 6.53
C THR A 276 14.97 -16.70 7.29
N GLU A 277 14.17 -17.47 8.04
CA GLU A 277 14.65 -18.72 8.69
C GLU A 277 15.05 -19.77 7.65
N HIS A 278 14.27 -19.96 6.59
CA HIS A 278 14.63 -20.86 5.50
C HIS A 278 15.88 -20.38 4.77
N ALA A 279 16.00 -19.07 4.50
CA ALA A 279 17.17 -18.48 3.88
C ALA A 279 18.43 -18.67 4.73
N LEU A 280 18.36 -18.45 6.05
CA LEU A 280 19.47 -18.70 6.96
C LEU A 280 19.89 -20.19 6.93
N HIS A 281 18.90 -21.08 6.95
CA HIS A 281 19.19 -22.51 6.88
C HIS A 281 19.85 -22.89 5.55
N ALA A 282 19.46 -22.29 4.43
CA ALA A 282 20.11 -22.45 3.14
C ALA A 282 21.57 -21.99 3.19
N GLU A 283 21.86 -20.81 3.77
CA GLU A 283 23.22 -20.30 3.90
C GLU A 283 24.10 -21.20 4.80
N ILE A 284 23.54 -21.76 5.86
CA ILE A 284 24.24 -22.76 6.69
C ILE A 284 24.55 -24.02 5.88
N ARG A 285 23.59 -24.47 5.04
CA ARG A 285 23.82 -25.66 4.18
C ARG A 285 24.87 -25.43 3.11
N ARG A 286 25.05 -24.20 2.60
CA ARG A 286 26.12 -23.85 1.64
C ARG A 286 27.54 -23.95 2.20
N GLN A 287 27.72 -24.34 3.46
CA GLN A 287 29.00 -24.75 4.00
C GLN A 287 29.45 -26.12 3.46
N TYR A 288 28.52 -26.94 2.94
CA TYR A 288 28.84 -28.22 2.33
C TYR A 288 29.21 -28.03 0.87
N PRO A 289 30.22 -28.78 0.36
CA PRO A 289 30.68 -28.65 -1.00
C PRO A 289 29.68 -29.22 -2.01
N ASP A 290 29.67 -28.64 -3.21
CA ASP A 290 28.98 -29.20 -4.36
C ASP A 290 29.92 -30.12 -5.17
N LEU A 291 29.34 -31.13 -5.81
CA LEU A 291 30.06 -32.09 -6.64
C LEU A 291 29.89 -31.71 -8.12
N LYS A 292 30.98 -31.39 -8.80
CA LYS A 292 31.00 -31.27 -10.26
C LYS A 292 31.34 -32.63 -10.87
N LEU A 293 30.52 -33.11 -11.80
CA LEU A 293 30.71 -34.38 -12.47
C LEU A 293 30.28 -34.25 -13.93
N GLY A 294 31.11 -34.82 -14.83
CA GLY A 294 30.74 -34.82 -16.24
C GLY A 294 31.66 -35.58 -17.16
N PRO A 295 31.24 -35.89 -18.41
CA PRO A 295 32.09 -36.52 -19.42
C PRO A 295 33.12 -35.51 -19.96
N ALA A 296 34.31 -36.03 -20.28
CA ALA A 296 35.40 -35.29 -20.92
C ALA A 296 35.94 -36.05 -22.12
N TYR A 297 36.33 -35.30 -23.13
CA TYR A 297 37.01 -35.78 -24.32
C TYR A 297 38.29 -34.99 -24.51
N VAL A 298 39.40 -35.68 -24.75
CA VAL A 298 40.72 -35.10 -25.06
C VAL A 298 41.32 -35.82 -26.24
N ASN A 299 41.79 -35.06 -27.22
CA ASN A 299 42.64 -35.60 -28.30
C ASN A 299 44.07 -35.15 -28.04
N GLU A 300 44.94 -36.10 -27.78
CA GLU A 300 46.33 -35.89 -27.50
C GLU A 300 47.18 -36.74 -28.43
N GLU A 301 48.03 -36.09 -29.20
CA GLU A 301 48.90 -36.74 -30.19
C GLU A 301 48.16 -37.64 -31.21
N GLY A 302 46.91 -37.29 -31.53
CA GLY A 302 46.10 -38.09 -32.47
C GLY A 302 45.35 -39.26 -31.83
N LEU A 303 45.48 -39.45 -30.52
CA LEU A 303 44.69 -40.45 -29.77
C LEU A 303 43.47 -39.82 -29.09
N ASP A 304 42.32 -40.41 -29.37
CA ASP A 304 41.07 -39.99 -28.75
C ASP A 304 40.91 -40.64 -27.38
N ARG A 305 40.75 -39.79 -26.34
CA ARG A 305 40.53 -40.24 -24.95
C ARG A 305 39.18 -39.76 -24.46
N PHE A 306 38.41 -40.66 -23.87
CA PHE A 306 37.16 -40.37 -23.18
C PHE A 306 37.33 -40.63 -21.68
N GLY A 307 36.87 -39.69 -20.86
CA GLY A 307 36.98 -39.77 -19.42
C GLY A 307 35.86 -39.11 -18.71
N LEU A 308 35.98 -39.04 -17.40
CA LEU A 308 35.09 -38.29 -16.50
C LEU A 308 35.92 -37.19 -15.83
N VAL A 309 35.33 -35.98 -15.79
CA VAL A 309 35.79 -34.89 -14.93
C VAL A 309 34.99 -34.95 -13.64
N ALA A 310 35.66 -34.98 -12.50
CA ALA A 310 35.09 -34.88 -11.18
C ALA A 310 35.81 -33.79 -10.38
N GLY A 311 35.06 -32.88 -9.78
CA GLY A 311 35.57 -31.77 -8.96
C GLY A 311 34.72 -31.55 -7.72
N ILE A 312 35.39 -31.24 -6.61
CA ILE A 312 34.72 -30.87 -5.37
C ILE A 312 35.37 -29.61 -4.78
N SER A 313 34.56 -28.63 -4.43
CA SER A 313 35.05 -27.40 -3.78
C SER A 313 35.15 -27.62 -2.28
N ILE A 314 36.36 -27.68 -1.73
CA ILE A 314 36.57 -27.90 -0.29
C ILE A 314 36.62 -26.56 0.43
N PRO A 315 35.62 -26.19 1.27
CA PRO A 315 35.52 -24.89 1.93
C PRO A 315 36.42 -24.82 3.17
N LEU A 316 37.73 -24.68 2.97
CA LEU A 316 38.71 -24.69 4.05
C LEU A 316 38.71 -23.38 4.86
N TRP A 317 38.56 -22.22 4.21
CA TRP A 317 38.72 -20.91 4.85
C TRP A 317 37.41 -20.12 5.01
N ASN A 318 36.60 -20.06 3.99
CA ASN A 318 35.41 -19.17 3.98
C ASN A 318 34.23 -19.79 4.74
N ARG A 319 33.90 -21.05 4.51
CA ARG A 319 32.75 -21.76 5.12
C ARG A 319 31.48 -20.95 5.11
N ASN A 320 31.26 -20.15 4.08
CA ASN A 320 30.12 -19.26 3.90
C ASN A 320 29.83 -18.31 5.09
N ARG A 321 30.84 -17.92 5.86
CA ARG A 321 30.67 -17.07 7.06
C ARG A 321 29.98 -15.76 6.78
N LYS A 322 30.25 -15.16 5.60
CA LYS A 322 29.60 -13.89 5.20
C LYS A 322 28.12 -14.08 4.96
N GLY A 323 27.73 -15.07 4.14
CA GLY A 323 26.33 -15.35 3.85
C GLY A 323 25.51 -15.68 5.13
N ILE A 324 26.11 -16.49 6.03
CA ILE A 324 25.47 -16.82 7.31
C ILE A 324 25.28 -15.56 8.16
N ALA A 325 26.28 -14.70 8.32
CA ALA A 325 26.16 -13.49 9.12
C ALA A 325 25.11 -12.50 8.56
N GLU A 326 25.03 -12.35 7.22
CA GLU A 326 24.02 -11.54 6.54
C GLU A 326 22.62 -12.12 6.75
N ALA A 327 22.45 -13.43 6.65
CA ALA A 327 21.18 -14.11 6.85
C ALA A 327 20.73 -14.08 8.33
N GLU A 328 21.66 -14.19 9.30
CA GLU A 328 21.37 -14.01 10.73
C GLU A 328 20.84 -12.60 11.02
N ALA A 329 21.52 -11.59 10.49
CA ALA A 329 21.09 -10.19 10.64
C ALA A 329 19.71 -9.93 9.99
N ALA A 330 19.45 -10.53 8.82
CA ALA A 330 18.16 -10.44 8.14
C ALA A 330 17.03 -11.11 8.96
N ARG A 331 17.27 -12.29 9.54
CA ARG A 331 16.32 -12.97 10.43
C ARG A 331 16.01 -12.14 11.68
N ASP A 332 17.04 -11.64 12.35
CA ASP A 332 16.87 -10.86 13.56
C ASP A 332 16.13 -9.55 13.27
N GLY A 333 16.42 -8.92 12.14
CA GLY A 333 15.66 -7.77 11.64
C GLY A 333 14.20 -8.10 11.37
N ALA A 334 13.90 -9.20 10.68
CA ALA A 334 12.53 -9.65 10.41
C ALA A 334 11.74 -9.97 11.70
N ARG A 335 12.42 -10.57 12.69
CA ARG A 335 11.83 -10.84 14.01
C ARG A 335 11.43 -9.53 14.72
N LEU A 336 12.31 -8.55 14.73
CA LEU A 336 12.00 -7.24 15.32
C LEU A 336 10.88 -6.53 14.57
N ALA A 337 10.86 -6.61 13.24
CA ALA A 337 9.79 -6.03 12.42
C ALA A 337 8.42 -6.66 12.73
N ALA A 338 8.35 -7.98 12.96
CA ALA A 338 7.10 -8.63 13.35
C ALA A 338 6.61 -8.17 14.73
N ILE A 339 7.52 -8.04 15.70
CA ILE A 339 7.20 -7.50 17.04
C ILE A 339 6.73 -6.05 16.94
N ASP A 340 7.41 -5.24 16.14
CA ASP A 340 7.07 -3.82 15.94
C ASP A 340 5.71 -3.65 15.27
N ALA A 341 5.40 -4.43 14.25
CA ALA A 341 4.09 -4.44 13.59
C ALA A 341 2.96 -4.74 14.59
N TRP A 342 3.14 -5.72 15.47
CA TRP A 342 2.17 -6.03 16.52
C TRP A 342 2.04 -4.90 17.54
N ARG A 343 3.17 -4.35 18.04
CA ARG A 343 3.16 -3.26 19.02
C ARG A 343 2.49 -2.00 18.47
N THR A 344 2.74 -1.67 17.22
CA THR A 344 2.10 -0.53 16.54
C THR A 344 0.58 -0.69 16.54
N LEU A 345 0.07 -1.86 16.16
CA LEU A 345 -1.37 -2.12 16.17
C LEU A 345 -1.99 -2.06 17.58
N VAL A 346 -1.25 -2.52 18.61
CA VAL A 346 -1.70 -2.41 20.00
C VAL A 346 -1.79 -0.94 20.43
N CYS A 347 -0.82 -0.12 20.06
CA CYS A 347 -0.84 1.32 20.35
C CYS A 347 -1.97 2.03 19.59
N ASP A 348 -2.11 1.76 18.28
CA ASP A 348 -3.19 2.32 17.45
C ASP A 348 -4.57 1.98 18.04
N ALA A 349 -4.77 0.73 18.48
CA ALA A 349 -6.01 0.30 19.10
C ALA A 349 -6.29 1.01 20.43
N ALA A 350 -5.26 1.18 21.25
CA ALA A 350 -5.39 1.89 22.52
C ALA A 350 -5.72 3.37 22.30
N GLU A 351 -5.05 4.02 21.34
CA GLU A 351 -5.30 5.41 20.97
C GLU A 351 -6.71 5.61 20.42
N ALA A 352 -7.14 4.77 19.45
CA ALA A 352 -8.47 4.87 18.87
C ALA A 352 -9.59 4.67 19.90
N ARG A 353 -9.40 3.75 20.87
CA ARG A 353 -10.36 3.54 21.98
C ARG A 353 -10.40 4.72 22.92
N ALA A 354 -9.24 5.24 23.32
CA ALA A 354 -9.15 6.40 24.21
C ALA A 354 -9.84 7.64 23.56
N ASN A 355 -9.57 7.88 22.28
CA ASN A 355 -10.20 8.95 21.52
C ASN A 355 -11.73 8.79 21.47
N LEU A 356 -12.22 7.59 21.15
CA LEU A 356 -13.65 7.33 21.11
C LEU A 356 -14.31 7.50 22.49
N SER A 357 -13.67 7.02 23.57
CA SER A 357 -14.17 7.18 24.93
C SER A 357 -14.32 8.66 25.30
N GLN A 358 -13.28 9.47 25.03
CA GLN A 358 -13.30 10.92 25.29
C GLN A 358 -14.41 11.65 24.50
N LEU A 359 -14.58 11.29 23.22
CA LEU A 359 -15.63 11.87 22.41
C LEU A 359 -17.05 11.53 22.92
N LEU A 360 -17.24 10.29 23.42
CA LEU A 360 -18.53 9.84 23.93
C LEU A 360 -18.84 10.40 25.33
N GLU A 361 -17.82 10.73 26.13
CA GLU A 361 -17.97 11.36 27.44
C GLU A 361 -18.39 12.82 27.34
N HIS A 362 -18.03 13.49 26.24
CA HIS A 362 -18.25 14.94 26.05
C HIS A 362 -19.01 15.24 24.74
N PRO A 363 -20.25 14.75 24.57
CA PRO A 363 -21.04 15.09 23.39
C PRO A 363 -21.42 16.59 23.44
N PRO A 364 -21.48 17.29 22.29
CA PRO A 364 -22.00 18.64 22.23
C PRO A 364 -23.45 18.66 22.67
N VAL A 365 -23.83 19.69 23.41
CA VAL A 365 -25.22 19.87 23.87
C VAL A 365 -26.09 20.29 22.69
N PRO A 366 -27.16 19.55 22.33
CA PRO A 366 -28.03 19.95 21.24
C PRO A 366 -28.69 21.29 21.55
N SER A 367 -28.57 22.28 20.68
CA SER A 367 -29.31 23.51 20.84
C SER A 367 -30.72 23.33 20.28
N SER A 368 -31.69 23.10 21.16
CA SER A 368 -33.13 23.17 20.80
C SER A 368 -33.66 24.59 20.78
N GLU A 369 -32.77 25.57 20.90
CA GLU A 369 -33.13 26.96 21.20
C GLU A 369 -33.45 27.83 19.97
N ARG A 370 -33.18 27.35 18.74
CA ARG A 370 -33.36 28.14 17.51
C ARG A 370 -34.80 28.68 17.37
N GLU A 371 -35.82 27.81 17.50
CA GLU A 371 -37.19 28.20 17.41
C GLU A 371 -37.64 29.09 18.58
N HIS A 372 -37.05 28.87 19.76
CA HIS A 372 -37.32 29.70 20.92
C HIS A 372 -36.78 31.13 20.73
N THR A 373 -35.52 31.23 20.28
CA THR A 373 -34.88 32.51 19.97
C THR A 373 -35.65 33.29 18.88
N ASP A 374 -36.10 32.59 17.84
CA ASP A 374 -36.88 33.19 16.77
C ASP A 374 -38.21 33.73 17.29
N ARG A 375 -38.90 33.03 18.22
CA ARG A 375 -40.15 33.50 18.87
C ARG A 375 -39.93 34.72 19.75
N LEU A 376 -38.85 34.76 20.54
CA LEU A 376 -38.50 35.91 21.38
C LEU A 376 -38.18 37.14 20.53
N ALA A 377 -37.51 36.97 19.41
CA ALA A 377 -37.25 38.07 18.49
C ALA A 377 -38.54 38.60 17.82
N ASP A 378 -39.46 37.70 17.42
CA ASP A 378 -40.76 38.09 16.85
C ASP A 378 -41.64 38.76 17.88
N ALA A 379 -41.52 38.42 19.17
CA ALA A 379 -42.22 39.09 20.28
C ALA A 379 -41.60 40.46 20.66
N GLY A 380 -40.40 40.78 20.09
CA GLY A 380 -39.69 42.01 20.43
C GLY A 380 -38.98 41.99 21.79
N GLU A 381 -38.79 40.79 22.36
CA GLU A 381 -38.11 40.59 23.64
C GLU A 381 -36.57 40.59 23.49
N LEU A 382 -36.06 40.44 22.25
CA LEU A 382 -34.65 40.53 21.92
C LEU A 382 -34.38 41.75 21.03
N THR A 383 -33.36 42.49 21.33
CA THR A 383 -32.79 43.48 20.40
C THR A 383 -32.21 42.80 19.18
N PRO A 384 -32.08 43.47 18.02
CA PRO A 384 -31.46 42.90 16.85
C PRO A 384 -30.02 42.44 17.09
N LEU A 385 -29.26 43.08 17.95
CA LEU A 385 -27.91 42.69 18.34
C LEU A 385 -27.88 41.42 19.19
N GLU A 386 -28.73 41.34 20.22
CA GLU A 386 -28.87 40.15 21.05
C GLU A 386 -29.33 38.95 20.23
N TYR A 387 -30.29 39.13 19.32
CA TYR A 387 -30.73 38.09 18.40
C TYR A 387 -29.55 37.53 17.57
N LEU A 388 -28.74 38.42 16.98
CA LEU A 388 -27.59 38.00 16.18
C LEU A 388 -26.51 37.27 17.03
N ALA A 389 -26.28 37.72 18.26
CA ALA A 389 -25.32 37.08 19.18
C ALA A 389 -25.76 35.65 19.54
N VAL A 390 -27.03 35.47 19.96
CA VAL A 390 -27.56 34.14 20.29
C VAL A 390 -27.58 33.23 19.06
N ARG A 391 -27.91 33.78 17.90
CA ARG A 391 -27.87 33.02 16.64
C ARG A 391 -26.46 32.55 16.29
N ASP A 392 -25.45 33.36 16.50
CA ASP A 392 -24.06 32.99 16.26
C ASP A 392 -23.62 31.86 17.22
N GLU A 393 -24.02 31.90 18.49
CA GLU A 393 -23.77 30.81 19.46
C GLU A 393 -24.44 29.49 19.03
N ILE A 394 -25.70 29.55 18.60
CA ILE A 394 -26.44 28.39 18.07
C ILE A 394 -25.69 27.79 16.87
N MET A 395 -25.18 28.63 15.95
CA MET A 395 -24.39 28.18 14.81
C MET A 395 -23.13 27.43 15.26
N GLU A 396 -22.41 27.98 16.23
CA GLU A 396 -21.20 27.36 16.76
C GLU A 396 -21.48 25.96 17.36
N PHE A 397 -22.59 25.82 18.10
CA PHE A 397 -23.03 24.52 18.62
C PHE A 397 -23.40 23.52 17.50
N GLU A 398 -24.16 23.96 16.48
CA GLU A 398 -24.54 23.12 15.34
C GLU A 398 -23.31 22.68 14.54
N LEU A 399 -22.31 23.53 14.35
CA LEU A 399 -21.04 23.20 13.70
C LEU A 399 -20.23 22.22 14.54
N ALA A 400 -20.18 22.44 15.87
CA ALA A 400 -19.50 21.52 16.78
C ALA A 400 -20.14 20.11 16.77
N ASP A 401 -21.47 20.00 16.65
CA ASP A 401 -22.16 18.69 16.47
C ASP A 401 -21.73 17.99 15.19
N VAL A 402 -21.60 18.71 14.09
CA VAL A 402 -21.11 18.12 12.81
C VAL A 402 -19.68 17.61 12.96
N ASP A 403 -18.80 18.39 13.59
CA ASP A 403 -17.40 18.03 13.81
C ASP A 403 -17.30 16.84 14.78
N TRP A 404 -18.04 16.83 15.87
CA TRP A 404 -18.10 15.72 16.81
C TRP A 404 -18.56 14.41 16.15
N ARG A 405 -19.64 14.45 15.35
CA ARG A 405 -20.11 13.27 14.61
C ARG A 405 -19.08 12.76 13.62
N ARG A 406 -18.35 13.64 12.95
CA ARG A 406 -17.25 13.29 12.08
C ARG A 406 -16.17 12.54 12.87
N ASP A 407 -15.77 13.09 14.00
CA ASP A 407 -14.65 12.56 14.79
C ASP A 407 -15.01 11.20 15.43
N VAL A 408 -16.25 11.04 15.90
CA VAL A 408 -16.78 9.74 16.35
C VAL A 408 -16.77 8.73 15.20
N ALA A 409 -17.28 9.09 14.03
CA ALA A 409 -17.30 8.19 12.89
C ALA A 409 -15.88 7.81 12.42
N LEU A 410 -14.92 8.73 12.47
CA LEU A 410 -13.51 8.45 12.16
C LEU A 410 -12.89 7.50 13.16
N ALA A 411 -13.15 7.69 14.47
CA ALA A 411 -12.64 6.82 15.53
C ALA A 411 -13.22 5.39 15.40
N VAL A 412 -14.50 5.25 15.06
CA VAL A 412 -15.14 3.96 14.81
C VAL A 412 -14.53 3.29 13.57
N ALA A 413 -14.35 4.02 12.46
CA ALA A 413 -13.72 3.49 11.25
C ALA A 413 -12.27 3.03 11.49
N GLU A 414 -11.54 3.68 12.41
CA GLU A 414 -10.21 3.25 12.81
C GLU A 414 -10.25 1.95 13.61
N LEU A 415 -11.17 1.83 14.56
CA LEU A 415 -11.35 0.59 15.31
C LEU A 415 -11.79 -0.58 14.40
N ASP A 416 -12.62 -0.31 13.40
CA ASP A 416 -13.04 -1.32 12.42
C ASP A 416 -11.86 -1.81 11.55
N ARG A 417 -10.91 -0.93 11.23
CA ARG A 417 -9.65 -1.30 10.54
C ARG A 417 -8.83 -2.32 11.33
N LEU A 418 -8.86 -2.21 12.65
CA LEU A 418 -8.07 -3.05 13.55
C LEU A 418 -8.74 -4.39 13.90
N LYS A 419 -9.97 -4.62 13.43
CA LYS A 419 -10.63 -5.92 13.58
C LYS A 419 -9.98 -6.97 12.71
N THR A 420 -9.79 -8.16 13.26
CA THR A 420 -9.17 -9.30 12.56
C THR A 420 -10.13 -10.04 11.62
N ASP A 421 -11.42 -9.74 11.69
CA ASP A 421 -12.44 -10.34 10.83
C ASP A 421 -12.48 -9.68 9.43
N CYS A 422 -11.49 -9.98 8.61
CA CYS A 422 -11.63 -9.84 7.15
C CYS A 422 -12.45 -11.02 6.63
N LYS A 423 -13.79 -10.83 6.53
CA LYS A 423 -14.64 -11.73 5.73
C LYS A 423 -14.47 -11.43 4.25
#